data_d3364e81f3e35912752a2f6d5f20610b
#
_entry.id   d3364e81f3e35912752a2f6d5f20610b
#
_cell.length_a   1.000
_cell.length_b   1.000
_cell.length_c   1.000
_cell.angle_alpha   90.00
_cell.angle_beta   90.00
_cell.angle_gamma   90.00
#
_symmetry.space_group_name_H-M   'P 1'
#
loop_
_entity.id
_entity.type
_entity.pdbx_description
1 polymer ?
#
loop_
_entity_poly.entity_id
_entity_poly.type
_entity_poly.pdbx_seq_one_letter_code
_entity_poly.pdbx_strand_id
1 'polypeptide(L)'
;MSAKTLYDKLWDSHLVREDESGTSLIYIDRQLIHEVTSPQAFEGLRIAGRTPWRISANVAVPDHNIPTKDRHLGITDPLSKLQVDTLSKNCSNFEIKEFSMSDPNQGIV
;
A
#
# COMPACT_ATOMS: atom_id res chain seq x y z
N MET A 1 -11.88 16.65 29.64
CA MET A 1 -11.47 16.35 28.26
C MET A 1 -12.69 16.41 27.36
N SER A 2 -12.62 17.11 26.27
CA SER A 2 -13.67 17.09 25.25
C SER A 2 -13.66 15.75 24.49
N ALA A 3 -14.85 15.29 24.07
CA ALA A 3 -14.97 14.12 23.21
C ALA A 3 -14.32 14.42 21.86
N LYS A 4 -13.62 13.43 21.30
CA LYS A 4 -12.96 13.52 20.00
C LYS A 4 -13.48 12.43 19.08
N THR A 5 -13.60 12.75 17.79
CA THR A 5 -13.90 11.75 16.76
C THR A 5 -12.68 10.83 16.55
N LEU A 6 -12.88 9.70 15.89
CA LEU A 6 -11.76 8.83 15.50
C LEU A 6 -10.77 9.60 14.60
N TYR A 7 -11.28 10.43 13.69
CA TYR A 7 -10.43 11.28 12.85
C TYR A 7 -9.52 12.18 13.69
N ASP A 8 -10.09 12.90 14.67
CA ASP A 8 -9.30 13.79 15.54
C ASP A 8 -8.22 13.02 16.30
N LYS A 9 -8.56 11.84 16.81
CA LYS A 9 -7.61 10.99 17.54
C LYS A 9 -6.45 10.53 16.67
N LEU A 10 -6.75 10.09 15.43
CA LEU A 10 -5.72 9.69 14.47
C LEU A 10 -4.88 10.88 14.05
N TRP A 11 -5.51 12.01 13.74
CA TRP A 11 -4.81 13.24 13.37
C TRP A 11 -3.82 13.67 14.44
N ASP A 12 -4.29 13.83 15.67
CA ASP A 12 -3.47 14.29 16.78
C ASP A 12 -2.30 13.34 17.08
N SER A 13 -2.51 12.03 16.93
CA SER A 13 -1.47 11.03 17.17
C SER A 13 -0.39 10.99 16.09
N HIS A 14 -0.69 11.50 14.88
CA HIS A 14 0.25 11.50 13.75
C HIS A 14 0.81 12.88 13.42
N LEU A 15 0.23 13.94 13.97
CA LEU A 15 0.69 15.30 13.74
C LEU A 15 2.07 15.52 14.37
N VAL A 16 3.06 15.87 13.53
CA VAL A 16 4.41 16.22 13.97
C VAL A 16 4.50 17.70 14.30
N ARG A 17 3.99 18.54 13.39
CA ARG A 17 3.95 20.00 13.58
C ARG A 17 2.98 20.62 12.58
N GLU A 18 2.54 21.81 12.91
CA GLU A 18 1.83 22.71 12.00
C GLU A 18 2.63 24.00 11.87
N ASP A 19 2.79 24.48 10.65
CA ASP A 19 3.49 25.75 10.41
C ASP A 19 2.53 26.96 10.47
N GLU A 20 3.10 28.17 10.37
CA GLU A 20 2.32 29.41 10.46
C GLU A 20 1.30 29.58 9.31
N SER A 21 1.46 28.88 8.20
CA SER A 21 0.52 28.87 7.07
C SER A 21 -0.67 27.94 7.29
N GLY A 22 -0.65 27.14 8.35
CA GLY A 22 -1.65 26.09 8.60
C GLY A 22 -1.34 24.78 7.89
N THR A 23 -0.16 24.63 7.27
CA THR A 23 0.28 23.39 6.66
C THR A 23 0.78 22.44 7.75
N SER A 24 0.25 21.24 7.74
CA SER A 24 0.58 20.21 8.75
C SER A 24 1.53 19.17 8.20
N LEU A 25 2.55 18.82 8.99
CA LEU A 25 3.42 17.67 8.76
C LEU A 25 2.91 16.50 9.59
N ILE A 26 2.54 15.42 8.95
CA ILE A 26 2.08 14.21 9.62
C ILE A 26 3.06 13.05 9.40
N TYR A 27 3.19 12.19 10.39
CA TYR A 27 3.98 10.97 10.31
C TYR A 27 3.14 9.84 9.71
N ILE A 28 3.63 9.19 8.66
CA ILE A 28 2.97 8.05 8.03
C ILE A 28 3.59 6.78 8.61
N ASP A 29 2.83 6.06 9.41
CA ASP A 29 3.27 4.85 10.11
C ASP A 29 2.83 3.55 9.44
N ARG A 30 1.94 3.61 8.45
CA ARG A 30 1.45 2.46 7.69
C ARG A 30 1.11 2.87 6.26
N GLN A 31 1.61 2.11 5.30
CA GLN A 31 1.29 2.28 3.88
C GLN A 31 0.64 1.00 3.35
N LEU A 32 -0.56 1.14 2.78
CA LEU A 32 -1.23 0.07 2.05
C LEU A 32 -0.99 0.26 0.56
N ILE A 33 -0.58 -0.79 -0.11
CA ILE A 33 -0.12 -0.77 -1.50
C ILE A 33 -0.98 -1.72 -2.32
N HIS A 34 -1.39 -1.29 -3.51
CA HIS A 34 -2.07 -2.14 -4.49
C HIS A 34 -1.38 -2.09 -5.86
N GLU A 35 -1.86 -2.89 -6.82
CA GLU A 35 -1.18 -3.14 -8.09
C GLU A 35 -1.32 -2.03 -9.13
N VAL A 36 -2.29 -1.12 -9.00
CA VAL A 36 -2.61 -0.15 -10.08
C VAL A 36 -1.62 1.00 -10.12
N THR A 37 -1.36 1.66 -9.00
CA THR A 37 -0.50 2.86 -8.95
C THR A 37 0.90 2.60 -8.42
N SER A 38 1.12 1.51 -7.72
CA SER A 38 2.42 1.19 -7.12
C SER A 38 3.57 0.97 -8.10
N PRO A 39 3.37 0.50 -9.35
CA PRO A 39 4.50 0.32 -10.28
C PRO A 39 5.31 1.60 -10.49
N GLN A 40 4.66 2.74 -10.59
CA GLN A 40 5.33 4.05 -10.75
C GLN A 40 6.11 4.45 -9.50
N ALA A 41 5.55 4.20 -8.31
CA ALA A 41 6.23 4.49 -7.05
C ALA A 41 7.48 3.62 -6.87
N PHE A 42 7.39 2.33 -7.14
CA PHE A 42 8.55 1.42 -7.08
C PHE A 42 9.62 1.79 -8.10
N GLU A 43 9.23 2.15 -9.31
CA GLU A 43 10.17 2.59 -10.33
C GLU A 43 10.88 3.89 -9.92
N GLY A 44 10.16 4.83 -9.34
CA GLY A 44 10.74 6.04 -8.77
C GLY A 44 11.78 5.74 -7.70
N LEU A 45 11.54 4.77 -6.82
CA LEU A 45 12.51 4.33 -5.83
C LEU A 45 13.77 3.72 -6.48
N ARG A 46 13.60 2.88 -7.50
CA ARG A 46 14.74 2.29 -8.24
C ARG A 46 15.61 3.35 -8.89
N ILE A 47 15.00 4.28 -9.63
CA ILE A 47 15.71 5.37 -10.31
C ILE A 47 16.46 6.23 -9.30
N ALA A 48 15.88 6.52 -8.15
CA ALA A 48 16.51 7.31 -7.08
C ALA A 48 17.52 6.51 -6.25
N GLY A 49 17.64 5.20 -6.45
CA GLY A 49 18.51 4.35 -5.64
C GLY A 49 18.07 4.27 -4.16
N ARG A 50 16.77 4.33 -3.92
CA ARG A 50 16.18 4.36 -2.57
C ARG A 50 15.34 3.12 -2.28
N THR A 51 15.21 2.82 -1.01
CA THR A 51 14.29 1.80 -0.48
C THR A 51 13.27 2.46 0.45
N PRO A 52 12.12 1.80 0.74
CA PRO A 52 11.19 2.29 1.74
C PRO A 52 11.88 2.48 3.10
N TRP A 53 11.57 3.57 3.78
CA TRP A 53 12.16 3.90 5.08
C TRP A 53 11.94 2.81 6.13
N ARG A 54 10.70 2.37 6.29
CA ARG A 54 10.32 1.30 7.22
C ARG A 54 9.60 0.22 6.42
N ILE A 55 10.34 -0.76 5.96
CA ILE A 55 9.82 -1.84 5.12
C ILE A 55 8.64 -2.53 5.79
N SER A 56 8.75 -2.85 7.07
CA SER A 56 7.69 -3.53 7.84
C SER A 56 6.39 -2.72 8.01
N ALA A 57 6.43 -1.41 7.76
CA ALA A 57 5.23 -0.57 7.81
C ALA A 57 4.41 -0.62 6.51
N ASN A 58 4.93 -1.25 5.47
CA ASN A 58 4.27 -1.40 4.18
C ASN A 58 3.63 -2.78 4.06
N VAL A 59 2.40 -2.82 3.57
CA VAL A 59 1.67 -4.06 3.28
C VAL A 59 1.02 -3.91 1.91
N ALA A 60 1.19 -4.90 1.05
CA ALA A 60 0.63 -4.91 -0.29
C ALA A 60 -0.50 -5.93 -0.43
N VAL A 61 -1.55 -5.55 -1.12
CA VAL A 61 -2.73 -6.38 -1.42
C VAL A 61 -3.19 -6.07 -2.83
N PRO A 62 -3.23 -7.05 -3.75
CA PRO A 62 -3.90 -6.86 -5.03
C PRO A 62 -5.42 -6.84 -4.80
N ASP A 63 -6.11 -5.87 -5.37
CA ASP A 63 -7.54 -5.68 -5.16
C ASP A 63 -8.34 -5.26 -6.40
N HIS A 64 -7.75 -4.49 -7.32
CA HIS A 64 -8.43 -3.97 -8.50
C HIS A 64 -8.51 -4.99 -9.65
N ASN A 65 -7.46 -5.76 -9.86
CA ASN A 65 -7.32 -6.69 -10.99
C ASN A 65 -7.51 -8.15 -10.58
N ILE A 66 -8.22 -8.38 -9.50
CA ILE A 66 -8.51 -9.71 -8.96
C ILE A 66 -9.92 -10.12 -9.37
N PRO A 67 -10.12 -11.34 -9.91
CA PRO A 67 -11.44 -11.84 -10.24
C PRO A 67 -12.27 -12.08 -8.97
N THR A 68 -13.56 -11.81 -9.07
CA THR A 68 -14.53 -12.06 -7.98
C THR A 68 -15.20 -13.43 -8.06
N LYS A 69 -15.07 -14.09 -9.22
CA LYS A 69 -15.60 -15.42 -9.49
C LYS A 69 -14.50 -16.32 -10.01
N ASP A 70 -14.65 -17.61 -9.79
CA ASP A 70 -13.75 -18.63 -10.33
C ASP A 70 -12.26 -18.33 -10.06
N ARG A 71 -11.97 -17.83 -8.88
CA ARG A 71 -10.61 -17.39 -8.48
C ARG A 71 -9.57 -18.51 -8.62
N HIS A 72 -9.99 -19.76 -8.51
CA HIS A 72 -9.13 -20.94 -8.69
C HIS A 72 -8.59 -21.08 -10.13
N LEU A 73 -9.23 -20.44 -11.10
CA LEU A 73 -8.77 -20.40 -12.50
C LEU A 73 -7.70 -19.33 -12.75
N GLY A 74 -7.40 -18.51 -11.76
CA GLY A 74 -6.43 -17.44 -11.88
C GLY A 74 -6.98 -16.20 -12.63
N ILE A 75 -6.09 -15.34 -13.05
CA ILE A 75 -6.40 -14.09 -13.76
C ILE A 75 -6.26 -14.34 -15.25
N THR A 76 -7.37 -14.25 -15.98
CA THR A 76 -7.40 -14.55 -17.43
C THR A 76 -7.07 -13.36 -18.29
N ASP A 77 -7.37 -12.13 -17.86
CA ASP A 77 -7.02 -10.92 -18.60
C ASP A 77 -5.51 -10.66 -18.51
N PRO A 78 -4.80 -10.60 -19.67
CA PRO A 78 -3.34 -10.46 -19.65
C PRO A 78 -2.83 -9.19 -18.99
N LEU A 79 -3.54 -8.07 -19.15
CA LEU A 79 -3.13 -6.79 -18.56
C LEU A 79 -3.32 -6.80 -17.04
N SER A 80 -4.44 -7.29 -16.57
CA SER A 80 -4.72 -7.48 -15.14
C SER A 80 -3.69 -8.40 -14.50
N LYS A 81 -3.39 -9.52 -15.17
CA LYS A 81 -2.34 -10.45 -14.70
C LYS A 81 -0.98 -9.78 -14.61
N LEU A 82 -0.60 -9.02 -15.64
CA LEU A 82 0.68 -8.30 -15.65
C LEU A 82 0.79 -7.33 -14.46
N GLN A 83 -0.26 -6.60 -14.13
CA GLN A 83 -0.26 -5.66 -13.00
C GLN A 83 -0.09 -6.39 -11.66
N VAL A 84 -0.81 -7.48 -11.44
CA VAL A 84 -0.70 -8.28 -10.22
C VAL A 84 0.68 -8.93 -10.11
N ASP A 85 1.18 -9.52 -11.19
CA ASP A 85 2.52 -10.13 -11.22
C ASP A 85 3.61 -9.07 -10.95
N THR A 86 3.43 -7.86 -11.47
CA THR A 86 4.37 -6.74 -11.23
C THR A 86 4.36 -6.33 -9.76
N LEU A 87 3.20 -6.27 -9.11
CA LEU A 87 3.10 -6.02 -7.67
C LEU A 87 3.90 -7.06 -6.89
N SER A 88 3.65 -8.34 -7.16
CA SER A 88 4.36 -9.43 -6.48
C SER A 88 5.87 -9.37 -6.68
N LYS A 89 6.32 -9.07 -7.90
CA LYS A 89 7.74 -8.89 -8.19
C LYS A 89 8.34 -7.70 -7.43
N ASN A 90 7.65 -6.58 -7.39
CA ASN A 90 8.08 -5.40 -6.65
C ASN A 90 8.15 -5.66 -5.14
N CYS A 91 7.14 -6.33 -4.58
CA CYS A 91 7.14 -6.70 -3.17
C CYS A 91 8.30 -7.63 -2.83
N SER A 92 8.60 -8.59 -3.69
CA SER A 92 9.77 -9.47 -3.51
C SER A 92 11.07 -8.69 -3.55
N ASN A 93 11.25 -7.78 -4.52
CA ASN A 93 12.47 -6.99 -4.68
C ASN A 93 12.72 -6.01 -3.51
N PHE A 94 11.66 -5.44 -2.94
CA PHE A 94 11.73 -4.48 -1.85
C PHE A 94 11.44 -5.09 -0.46
N GLU A 95 11.29 -6.41 -0.39
CA GLU A 95 11.04 -7.17 0.84
C GLU A 95 9.76 -6.72 1.58
N ILE A 96 8.76 -6.29 0.83
CA ILE A 96 7.46 -5.86 1.35
C ILE A 96 6.53 -7.06 1.44
N LYS A 97 5.82 -7.17 2.57
CA LYS A 97 4.82 -8.21 2.78
C LYS A 97 3.64 -8.02 1.84
N GLU A 98 3.30 -9.07 1.11
CA GLU A 98 2.13 -9.13 0.24
C GLU A 98 1.14 -10.17 0.74
N PHE A 99 -0.13 -9.80 0.78
CA PHE A 99 -1.24 -10.75 0.85
C PHE A 99 -1.75 -10.98 -0.58
N SER A 100 -1.24 -12.01 -1.24
CA SER A 100 -1.59 -12.33 -2.62
C SER A 100 -3.05 -12.75 -2.77
N MET A 101 -3.50 -12.94 -4.02
CA MET A 101 -4.87 -13.38 -4.33
C MET A 101 -5.26 -14.69 -3.62
N SER A 102 -4.32 -15.59 -3.38
CA SER A 102 -4.55 -16.86 -2.70
C SER A 102 -4.39 -16.81 -1.19
N ASP A 103 -3.94 -15.70 -0.65
CA ASP A 103 -3.76 -15.53 0.80
C ASP A 103 -5.12 -15.32 1.49
N PRO A 104 -5.41 -16.03 2.60
CA PRO A 104 -6.65 -15.86 3.33
C PRO A 104 -6.85 -14.43 3.91
N ASN A 105 -5.80 -13.66 4.06
CA ASN A 105 -5.87 -12.27 4.53
C ASN A 105 -6.01 -11.25 3.39
N GLN A 106 -6.07 -11.70 2.14
CA GLN A 106 -6.26 -10.81 1.00
C GLN A 106 -7.60 -10.08 1.11
N GLY A 107 -7.57 -8.75 0.98
CA GLY A 107 -8.76 -7.91 1.08
C GLY A 107 -9.23 -7.58 2.49
N ILE A 108 -8.55 -8.04 3.53
CA ILE A 108 -8.91 -7.79 4.94
C ILE A 108 -8.11 -6.62 5.54
N VAL A 109 -7.07 -6.25 4.93
CA VAL A 109 -6.13 -5.24 5.43
C VAL A 109 -6.71 -3.83 5.36
#